data_f4ae0f337ac93ad9596f3b8caab05052
#
_entry.id   f4ae0f337ac93ad9596f3b8caab05052
#
_cell.length_a   1.000
_cell.length_b   1.000
_cell.length_c   1.000
_cell.angle_alpha   90.00
_cell.angle_beta   90.00
_cell.angle_gamma   90.00
#
_symmetry.space_group_name_H-M   'P 1'
#
loop_
_entity.id
_entity.type
_entity.pdbx_description
1 polymer ?
#
loop_
_entity_poly.entity_id
_entity_poly.type
_entity_poly.pdbx_seq_one_letter_code
_entity_poly.pdbx_strand_id
1 'polypeptide(L)'
;MKYIEVSFTVSPISETANDIIAALAMEQGFESFVESPDGTTGYVPAHLYDEEALQAILADFPMEGITITFTAEEMEDKNWNEEWEKHFFEPIVVDSRCVIHSTFHKDYPKADYDIIINPQMAFGTGHHQTTRLIISYLLDSDLTGKTVLDMGCGTSILAILASMRGASALTAIDIDEWCVNNSIDNLALNHIDNIKVFQGDASSLATEGPFDVIIANINRNILLADMQYYVARMNESSEIYFSGFYESDLPMIKAEAERLGLRYVSHRMEKEWTAAKFEL
;
A
#
# COMPACT_ATOMS: atom_id res chain seq x y z
N MET A 1 -18.33 12.16 -2.09
CA MET A 1 -19.03 12.83 -0.95
C MET A 1 -18.52 14.26 -0.93
N LYS A 2 -19.43 15.28 -0.83
CA LYS A 2 -19.00 16.68 -0.79
C LYS A 2 -18.48 17.05 0.60
N TYR A 3 -17.41 17.82 0.64
CA TYR A 3 -16.81 18.35 1.86
C TYR A 3 -16.84 19.87 1.87
N ILE A 4 -16.85 20.44 3.07
CA ILE A 4 -16.59 21.86 3.32
C ILE A 4 -15.19 21.97 3.91
N GLU A 5 -14.36 22.80 3.28
CA GLU A 5 -13.08 23.23 3.82
C GLU A 5 -13.30 24.48 4.67
N VAL A 6 -12.86 24.46 5.90
CA VAL A 6 -12.96 25.58 6.83
C VAL A 6 -11.57 26.01 7.24
N SER A 7 -11.15 27.19 6.78
CA SER A 7 -9.87 27.78 7.12
C SER A 7 -10.01 28.69 8.34
N PHE A 8 -9.38 28.30 9.46
CA PHE A 8 -9.35 29.08 10.70
C PHE A 8 -8.12 29.97 10.73
N THR A 9 -8.30 31.26 10.96
CA THR A 9 -7.24 32.22 11.21
C THR A 9 -7.18 32.54 12.70
N VAL A 10 -6.02 32.37 13.30
CA VAL A 10 -5.79 32.51 14.76
C VAL A 10 -4.83 33.66 15.03
N SER A 11 -5.23 34.62 15.84
CA SER A 11 -4.41 35.79 16.18
C SER A 11 -4.38 36.03 17.69
N PRO A 12 -3.19 36.10 18.33
CA PRO A 12 -1.88 35.71 17.80
C PRO A 12 -1.82 34.21 17.47
N ILE A 13 -0.95 33.81 16.53
CA ILE A 13 -0.76 32.39 16.15
C ILE A 13 -0.38 31.59 17.40
N SER A 14 -1.05 30.47 17.61
CA SER A 14 -0.85 29.57 18.74
C SER A 14 -1.17 28.14 18.37
N GLU A 15 -0.17 27.26 18.46
CA GLU A 15 -0.31 25.82 18.24
C GLU A 15 -1.37 25.21 19.18
N THR A 16 -1.35 25.61 20.46
CA THR A 16 -2.35 25.17 21.45
C THR A 16 -3.77 25.61 21.07
N ALA A 17 -3.93 26.81 20.49
CA ALA A 17 -5.25 27.25 20.01
C ALA A 17 -5.71 26.42 18.80
N ASN A 18 -4.81 26.06 17.88
CA ASN A 18 -5.11 25.16 16.77
C ASN A 18 -5.57 23.78 17.25
N ASP A 19 -4.90 23.21 18.25
CA ASP A 19 -5.27 21.93 18.85
C ASP A 19 -6.66 21.97 19.49
N ILE A 20 -6.97 23.06 20.20
CA ILE A 20 -8.29 23.25 20.82
C ILE A 20 -9.37 23.44 19.75
N ILE A 21 -9.11 24.21 18.69
CA ILE A 21 -10.04 24.34 17.56
C ILE A 21 -10.32 22.96 16.95
N ALA A 22 -9.28 22.18 16.71
CA ALA A 22 -9.42 20.83 16.15
C ALA A 22 -10.28 19.94 17.07
N ALA A 23 -10.00 19.94 18.38
CA ALA A 23 -10.77 19.14 19.33
C ALA A 23 -12.25 19.53 19.37
N LEU A 24 -12.57 20.83 19.43
CA LEU A 24 -13.94 21.33 19.47
C LEU A 24 -14.68 21.08 18.14
N ALA A 25 -14.03 21.27 17.01
CA ALA A 25 -14.63 21.07 15.71
C ALA A 25 -14.83 19.57 15.37
N MET A 26 -13.98 18.66 15.88
CA MET A 26 -14.21 17.21 15.77
C MET A 26 -15.54 16.79 16.43
N GLU A 27 -15.96 17.43 17.52
CA GLU A 27 -17.27 17.18 18.14
C GLU A 27 -18.45 17.60 17.22
N GLN A 28 -18.18 18.45 16.23
CA GLN A 28 -19.13 18.92 15.23
C GLN A 28 -19.04 18.13 13.90
N GLY A 29 -18.30 17.01 13.87
CA GLY A 29 -18.21 16.13 12.73
C GLY A 29 -17.06 16.45 11.76
N PHE A 30 -16.12 17.31 12.14
CA PHE A 30 -14.88 17.47 11.37
C PHE A 30 -14.03 16.20 11.48
N GLU A 31 -13.45 15.76 10.35
CA GLU A 31 -12.74 14.48 10.25
C GLU A 31 -11.22 14.64 10.22
N SER A 32 -10.72 15.77 9.72
CA SER A 32 -9.27 15.99 9.62
C SER A 32 -8.91 17.48 9.69
N PHE A 33 -7.64 17.74 10.09
CA PHE A 33 -7.08 19.09 10.18
C PHE A 33 -5.67 19.12 9.56
N VAL A 34 -5.35 20.24 8.93
CA VAL A 34 -4.04 20.53 8.35
C VAL A 34 -3.57 21.89 8.88
N GLU A 35 -2.33 21.98 9.36
CA GLU A 35 -1.73 23.24 9.76
C GLU A 35 -1.62 24.20 8.57
N SER A 36 -1.91 25.47 8.81
CA SER A 36 -1.75 26.57 7.87
C SER A 36 -0.90 27.69 8.46
N PRO A 37 -0.28 28.56 7.65
CA PRO A 37 0.55 29.64 8.15
C PRO A 37 -0.14 30.60 9.13
N ASP A 38 -1.47 30.74 9.01
CA ASP A 38 -2.26 31.67 9.80
C ASP A 38 -3.14 30.96 10.85
N GLY A 39 -3.02 29.62 11.00
CA GLY A 39 -3.84 28.85 11.93
C GLY A 39 -3.98 27.37 11.54
N THR A 40 -5.20 26.90 11.32
CA THR A 40 -5.47 25.51 10.89
C THR A 40 -6.63 25.46 9.90
N THR A 41 -6.66 24.42 9.06
CA THR A 41 -7.76 24.17 8.12
C THR A 41 -8.39 22.83 8.46
N GLY A 42 -9.70 22.82 8.68
CA GLY A 42 -10.48 21.62 8.99
C GLY A 42 -11.38 21.20 7.84
N TYR A 43 -11.67 19.90 7.76
CA TYR A 43 -12.51 19.30 6.73
C TYR A 43 -13.70 18.58 7.35
N VAL A 44 -14.91 18.89 6.85
CA VAL A 44 -16.15 18.32 7.35
C VAL A 44 -17.06 17.90 6.21
N PRO A 45 -17.74 16.73 6.26
CA PRO A 45 -18.75 16.37 5.27
C PRO A 45 -19.83 17.46 5.15
N ALA A 46 -20.20 17.88 3.95
CA ALA A 46 -21.11 19.00 3.71
C ALA A 46 -22.47 18.84 4.41
N HIS A 47 -22.93 17.61 4.59
CA HIS A 47 -24.20 17.31 5.26
C HIS A 47 -24.13 17.42 6.82
N LEU A 48 -22.91 17.50 7.39
CA LEU A 48 -22.68 17.70 8.83
C LEU A 48 -22.26 19.12 9.17
N TYR A 49 -21.90 19.94 8.16
CA TYR A 49 -21.47 21.31 8.39
C TYR A 49 -22.61 22.20 8.90
N ASP A 50 -22.43 22.77 10.07
CA ASP A 50 -23.33 23.74 10.71
C ASP A 50 -22.53 24.98 11.13
N GLU A 51 -22.67 26.04 10.35
CA GLU A 51 -21.95 27.31 10.56
C GLU A 51 -22.36 27.98 11.88
N GLU A 52 -23.65 27.93 12.24
CA GLU A 52 -24.15 28.55 13.49
C GLU A 52 -23.59 27.84 14.71
N ALA A 53 -23.55 26.51 14.70
CA ALA A 53 -22.96 25.70 15.76
C ALA A 53 -21.44 25.96 15.88
N LEU A 54 -20.73 26.05 14.77
CA LEU A 54 -19.30 26.37 14.76
C LEU A 54 -19.03 27.78 15.33
N GLN A 55 -19.80 28.79 14.91
CA GLN A 55 -19.70 30.16 15.44
C GLN A 55 -19.96 30.19 16.97
N ALA A 56 -20.95 29.44 17.46
CA ALA A 56 -21.28 29.38 18.87
C ALA A 56 -20.13 28.80 19.70
N ILE A 57 -19.48 27.75 19.23
CA ILE A 57 -18.33 27.12 19.89
C ILE A 57 -17.14 28.06 19.95
N LEU A 58 -16.85 28.77 18.85
CA LEU A 58 -15.73 29.70 18.77
C LEU A 58 -16.00 30.97 19.58
N ALA A 59 -17.25 31.35 19.83
CA ALA A 59 -17.62 32.48 20.68
C ALA A 59 -17.33 32.20 22.17
N ASP A 60 -17.35 30.95 22.62
CA ASP A 60 -17.01 30.52 24.00
C ASP A 60 -15.63 29.84 24.08
N PHE A 61 -14.67 30.32 23.24
CA PHE A 61 -13.36 29.72 23.15
C PHE A 61 -12.57 29.83 24.47
N PRO A 62 -11.96 28.74 24.99
CA PRO A 62 -11.45 28.68 26.37
C PRO A 62 -10.08 29.37 26.56
N MET A 63 -9.60 30.15 25.58
CA MET A 63 -8.33 30.90 25.71
C MET A 63 -8.56 32.41 25.65
N GLU A 64 -8.16 33.14 26.70
CA GLU A 64 -8.20 34.59 26.71
C GLU A 64 -7.14 35.20 25.75
N GLY A 65 -7.51 36.28 25.08
CA GLY A 65 -6.60 37.03 24.22
C GLY A 65 -6.35 36.40 22.82
N ILE A 66 -7.02 35.32 22.48
CA ILE A 66 -7.01 34.71 21.14
C ILE A 66 -8.25 35.18 20.35
N THR A 67 -8.03 35.65 19.15
CA THR A 67 -9.10 35.96 18.20
C THR A 67 -9.10 34.93 17.10
N ILE A 68 -10.26 34.32 16.84
CA ILE A 68 -10.41 33.31 15.77
C ILE A 68 -11.44 33.84 14.77
N THR A 69 -11.09 33.77 13.51
CA THR A 69 -12.01 33.97 12.38
C THR A 69 -11.92 32.76 11.47
N PHE A 70 -12.96 32.48 10.71
CA PHE A 70 -12.91 31.42 9.73
C PHE A 70 -13.62 31.78 8.44
N THR A 71 -13.25 31.09 7.37
CA THR A 71 -13.94 31.06 6.09
C THR A 71 -14.27 29.62 5.73
N ALA A 72 -15.43 29.39 5.13
CA ALA A 72 -15.87 28.07 4.70
C ALA A 72 -16.13 28.09 3.21
N GLU A 73 -15.57 27.13 2.50
CA GLU A 73 -15.77 26.96 1.08
C GLU A 73 -16.22 25.52 0.78
N GLU A 74 -17.25 25.36 -0.05
CA GLU A 74 -17.62 24.04 -0.56
C GLU A 74 -16.51 23.56 -1.49
N MET A 75 -15.88 22.46 -1.13
CA MET A 75 -14.91 21.83 -2.00
C MET A 75 -15.63 21.31 -3.25
N GLU A 76 -15.22 21.78 -4.42
CA GLU A 76 -15.60 21.08 -5.64
C GLU A 76 -15.20 19.60 -5.46
N ASP A 77 -16.04 18.71 -5.97
CA ASP A 77 -15.81 17.27 -5.96
C ASP A 77 -14.61 16.95 -6.88
N LYS A 78 -13.47 17.55 -6.54
CA LYS A 78 -12.17 17.22 -7.13
C LYS A 78 -11.81 15.87 -6.58
N ASN A 79 -11.71 14.92 -7.46
CA ASN A 79 -11.13 13.64 -7.13
C ASN A 79 -9.64 13.87 -6.79
N TRP A 80 -9.39 14.21 -5.51
CA TRP A 80 -8.04 14.46 -4.99
C TRP A 80 -7.11 13.27 -5.22
N ASN A 81 -7.69 12.06 -5.30
CA ASN A 81 -6.96 10.87 -5.71
C ASN A 81 -6.47 11.01 -7.15
N GLU A 82 -7.26 11.51 -8.10
CA GLU A 82 -6.80 11.72 -9.48
C GLU A 82 -5.70 12.79 -9.62
N GLU A 83 -5.76 13.89 -8.86
CA GLU A 83 -4.68 14.88 -8.88
C GLU A 83 -3.42 14.37 -8.19
N TRP A 84 -3.57 13.67 -7.06
CA TRP A 84 -2.47 13.02 -6.37
C TRP A 84 -1.84 11.93 -7.25
N GLU A 85 -2.64 11.07 -7.84
CA GLU A 85 -2.22 10.02 -8.77
C GLU A 85 -1.47 10.58 -9.98
N LYS A 86 -1.95 11.67 -10.60
CA LYS A 86 -1.29 12.32 -11.74
C LYS A 86 0.07 12.95 -11.42
N HIS A 87 0.28 13.36 -10.18
CA HIS A 87 1.51 14.07 -9.77
C HIS A 87 2.51 13.21 -9.03
N PHE A 88 2.09 12.08 -8.42
CA PHE A 88 2.92 11.25 -7.57
C PHE A 88 3.23 9.86 -8.11
N PHE A 89 2.50 9.40 -9.13
CA PHE A 89 2.73 8.11 -9.75
C PHE A 89 3.33 8.28 -11.15
N GLU A 90 4.66 8.24 -11.24
CA GLU A 90 5.35 8.21 -12.54
C GLU A 90 5.54 6.76 -13.02
N PRO A 91 5.55 6.50 -14.36
CA PRO A 91 5.85 5.17 -14.88
C PRO A 91 7.23 4.70 -14.42
N ILE A 92 7.32 3.45 -13.97
CA ILE A 92 8.55 2.84 -13.46
C ILE A 92 9.00 1.76 -14.42
N VAL A 93 10.31 1.69 -14.66
CA VAL A 93 10.92 0.59 -15.42
C VAL A 93 11.86 -0.19 -14.52
N VAL A 94 11.63 -1.49 -14.40
CA VAL A 94 12.48 -2.42 -13.66
C VAL A 94 13.28 -3.26 -14.65
N ASP A 95 14.61 -3.27 -14.50
CA ASP A 95 15.58 -4.04 -15.30
C ASP A 95 15.41 -3.90 -16.83
N SER A 96 14.88 -2.77 -17.29
CA SER A 96 14.52 -2.52 -18.70
C SER A 96 13.57 -3.57 -19.32
N ARG A 97 12.94 -4.42 -18.52
CA ARG A 97 12.11 -5.56 -18.92
C ARG A 97 10.66 -5.46 -18.47
N CYS A 98 10.39 -4.75 -17.40
CA CYS A 98 9.04 -4.56 -16.87
C CYS A 98 8.76 -3.08 -16.70
N VAL A 99 7.68 -2.59 -17.28
CA VAL A 99 7.15 -1.24 -17.04
C VAL A 99 5.88 -1.32 -16.21
N ILE A 100 5.76 -0.42 -15.27
CA ILE A 100 4.59 -0.28 -14.39
C ILE A 100 4.06 1.13 -14.59
N HIS A 101 2.79 1.25 -14.91
CA HIS A 101 2.16 2.55 -15.12
C HIS A 101 0.68 2.51 -14.73
N SER A 102 0.03 3.67 -14.66
CA SER A 102 -1.41 3.78 -14.42
C SER A 102 -2.18 4.03 -15.73
N THR A 103 -3.49 3.85 -15.69
CA THR A 103 -4.40 4.06 -16.85
C THR A 103 -4.36 5.49 -17.40
N PHE A 104 -3.95 6.48 -16.61
CA PHE A 104 -3.88 7.89 -17.05
C PHE A 104 -2.56 8.24 -17.76
N HIS A 105 -1.53 7.39 -17.70
CA HIS A 105 -0.28 7.62 -18.43
C HIS A 105 -0.45 7.33 -19.93
N LYS A 106 -0.14 8.30 -20.78
CA LYS A 106 -0.22 8.17 -22.24
C LYS A 106 1.12 7.88 -22.87
N ASP A 107 2.18 8.42 -22.29
CA ASP A 107 3.55 8.28 -22.76
C ASP A 107 4.39 7.61 -21.67
N TYR A 108 4.83 6.40 -21.91
CA TYR A 108 5.71 5.62 -21.01
C TYR A 108 6.62 4.70 -21.81
N PRO A 109 7.78 4.31 -21.27
CA PRO A 109 8.71 3.40 -21.89
C PRO A 109 8.06 2.06 -22.24
N LYS A 110 8.46 1.44 -23.37
CA LYS A 110 8.03 0.09 -23.70
C LYS A 110 8.98 -0.94 -23.08
N ALA A 111 8.43 -2.03 -22.60
CA ALA A 111 9.16 -3.15 -22.01
C ALA A 111 8.51 -4.47 -22.39
N ASP A 112 9.15 -5.61 -22.04
CA ASP A 112 8.63 -6.95 -22.33
C ASP A 112 7.33 -7.23 -21.58
N TYR A 113 7.23 -6.74 -20.33
CA TYR A 113 6.05 -6.82 -19.47
C TYR A 113 5.54 -5.42 -19.18
N ASP A 114 4.27 -5.22 -19.46
CA ASP A 114 3.56 -3.94 -19.32
C ASP A 114 2.44 -4.15 -18.30
N ILE A 115 2.59 -3.57 -17.09
CA ILE A 115 1.69 -3.76 -15.96
C ILE A 115 0.95 -2.46 -15.66
N ILE A 116 -0.36 -2.52 -15.68
CA ILE A 116 -1.23 -1.38 -15.35
C ILE A 116 -1.67 -1.51 -13.89
N ILE A 117 -1.33 -0.51 -13.08
CA ILE A 117 -1.73 -0.42 -11.67
C ILE A 117 -2.40 0.91 -11.41
N ASN A 118 -3.62 0.86 -10.88
CA ASN A 118 -4.26 1.99 -10.23
C ASN A 118 -4.17 1.76 -8.72
N PRO A 119 -3.24 2.41 -8.01
CA PRO A 119 -2.86 1.98 -6.65
C PRO A 119 -3.91 2.26 -5.60
N GLN A 120 -4.84 3.20 -5.84
CA GLN A 120 -5.76 3.68 -4.84
C GLN A 120 -5.03 3.91 -3.50
N MET A 121 -5.47 3.32 -2.38
CA MET A 121 -4.79 3.40 -1.09
C MET A 121 -4.01 2.11 -0.72
N ALA A 122 -3.84 1.18 -1.68
CA ALA A 122 -3.13 -0.08 -1.45
C ALA A 122 -1.61 0.07 -1.63
N PHE A 123 -0.85 -0.72 -0.85
CA PHE A 123 0.61 -0.84 -1.04
C PHE A 123 0.93 -1.64 -2.32
N GLY A 124 2.11 -1.39 -2.92
CA GLY A 124 2.55 -2.15 -4.10
C GLY A 124 2.42 -1.38 -5.42
N THR A 125 2.66 -0.07 -5.40
CA THR A 125 2.67 0.77 -6.62
C THR A 125 3.86 0.53 -7.54
N GLY A 126 4.84 -0.27 -7.10
CA GLY A 126 6.12 -0.45 -7.78
C GLY A 126 7.20 0.57 -7.39
N HIS A 127 6.85 1.70 -6.76
CA HIS A 127 7.82 2.73 -6.37
C HIS A 127 8.70 2.30 -5.20
N HIS A 128 8.21 1.41 -4.34
CA HIS A 128 8.99 0.95 -3.21
C HIS A 128 10.10 -0.02 -3.66
N GLN A 129 11.28 0.11 -3.06
CA GLN A 129 12.46 -0.69 -3.38
C GLN A 129 12.18 -2.20 -3.27
N THR A 130 11.47 -2.62 -2.22
CA THR A 130 11.15 -4.03 -1.99
C THR A 130 10.34 -4.64 -3.13
N THR A 131 9.38 -3.91 -3.68
CA THR A 131 8.59 -4.35 -4.83
C THR A 131 9.47 -4.53 -6.07
N ARG A 132 10.35 -3.56 -6.37
CA ARG A 132 11.30 -3.66 -7.51
C ARG A 132 12.26 -4.82 -7.35
N LEU A 133 12.78 -5.06 -6.14
CA LEU A 133 13.68 -6.18 -5.86
C LEU A 133 13.01 -7.54 -6.12
N ILE A 134 11.76 -7.72 -5.71
CA ILE A 134 11.02 -8.94 -6.00
C ILE A 134 10.70 -9.04 -7.50
N ILE A 135 10.26 -7.97 -8.16
CA ILE A 135 10.06 -7.95 -9.62
C ILE A 135 11.33 -8.41 -10.34
N SER A 136 12.50 -7.88 -9.94
CA SER A 136 13.78 -8.27 -10.51
C SER A 136 14.07 -9.79 -10.34
N TYR A 137 13.73 -10.38 -9.19
CA TYR A 137 13.82 -11.84 -9.00
C TYR A 137 12.86 -12.59 -9.90
N LEU A 138 11.60 -12.18 -9.97
CA LEU A 138 10.59 -12.84 -10.79
C LEU A 138 10.93 -12.77 -12.28
N LEU A 139 11.55 -11.68 -12.76
CA LEU A 139 12.03 -11.53 -14.14
C LEU A 139 13.15 -12.53 -14.50
N ASP A 140 13.92 -12.99 -13.53
CA ASP A 140 15.02 -13.95 -13.72
C ASP A 140 14.61 -15.41 -13.45
N SER A 141 13.42 -15.64 -12.86
CA SER A 141 12.93 -16.97 -12.50
C SER A 141 12.10 -17.59 -13.63
N ASP A 142 12.13 -18.91 -13.75
CA ASP A 142 11.19 -19.62 -14.61
C ASP A 142 9.91 -19.95 -13.83
N LEU A 143 8.83 -19.25 -14.18
CA LEU A 143 7.52 -19.42 -13.56
C LEU A 143 6.54 -20.24 -14.40
N THR A 144 6.99 -20.73 -15.55
CA THR A 144 6.14 -21.48 -16.49
C THR A 144 5.51 -22.70 -15.82
N GLY A 145 4.19 -22.73 -15.78
CA GLY A 145 3.41 -23.82 -15.20
C GLY A 145 3.43 -23.91 -13.66
N LYS A 146 4.11 -22.99 -12.98
CA LYS A 146 4.23 -22.97 -11.51
C LYS A 146 2.92 -22.52 -10.82
N THR A 147 2.70 -23.05 -9.62
CA THR A 147 1.69 -22.54 -8.69
C THR A 147 2.35 -21.50 -7.78
N VAL A 148 1.72 -20.34 -7.64
CA VAL A 148 2.31 -19.18 -6.95
C VAL A 148 1.39 -18.65 -5.82
N LEU A 149 1.97 -18.33 -4.68
CA LEU A 149 1.33 -17.57 -3.60
C LEU A 149 1.95 -16.17 -3.54
N ASP A 150 1.11 -15.14 -3.48
CA ASP A 150 1.47 -13.76 -3.14
C ASP A 150 0.79 -13.39 -1.82
N MET A 151 1.57 -13.34 -0.74
CA MET A 151 1.10 -13.11 0.62
C MET A 151 1.35 -11.67 1.05
N GLY A 152 0.29 -10.94 1.45
CA GLY A 152 0.30 -9.49 1.58
C GLY A 152 0.35 -8.83 0.20
N CYS A 153 -0.59 -9.22 -0.67
CA CYS A 153 -0.50 -8.93 -2.11
C CYS A 153 -0.69 -7.44 -2.48
N GLY A 154 -1.31 -6.63 -1.60
CA GLY A 154 -1.54 -5.21 -1.83
C GLY A 154 -2.27 -4.96 -3.16
N THR A 155 -1.59 -4.36 -4.14
CA THR A 155 -2.11 -4.13 -5.50
C THR A 155 -2.12 -5.39 -6.38
N SER A 156 -1.58 -6.51 -5.91
CA SER A 156 -1.27 -7.75 -6.65
C SER A 156 -0.26 -7.58 -7.79
N ILE A 157 0.56 -6.55 -7.81
CA ILE A 157 1.53 -6.31 -8.88
C ILE A 157 2.49 -7.51 -9.08
N LEU A 158 2.90 -8.18 -7.99
CA LEU A 158 3.81 -9.32 -8.04
C LEU A 158 3.13 -10.56 -8.60
N ALA A 159 1.90 -10.83 -8.20
CA ALA A 159 1.08 -11.89 -8.75
C ALA A 159 0.75 -11.66 -10.23
N ILE A 160 0.46 -10.42 -10.64
CA ILE A 160 0.24 -10.03 -12.04
C ILE A 160 1.49 -10.36 -12.87
N LEU A 161 2.67 -9.94 -12.45
CA LEU A 161 3.91 -10.27 -13.15
C LEU A 161 4.13 -11.78 -13.20
N ALA A 162 3.90 -12.50 -12.11
CA ALA A 162 4.06 -13.95 -12.10
C ALA A 162 3.11 -14.64 -13.07
N SER A 163 1.87 -14.18 -13.21
CA SER A 163 0.92 -14.66 -14.21
C SER A 163 1.43 -14.38 -15.64
N MET A 164 1.86 -13.16 -15.93
CA MET A 164 2.44 -12.79 -17.24
C MET A 164 3.70 -13.61 -17.57
N ARG A 165 4.43 -14.08 -16.55
CA ARG A 165 5.60 -14.96 -16.65
C ARG A 165 5.24 -16.45 -16.82
N GLY A 166 3.96 -16.78 -16.96
CA GLY A 166 3.48 -18.12 -17.29
C GLY A 166 3.12 -19.01 -16.10
N ALA A 167 2.97 -18.45 -14.88
CA ALA A 167 2.42 -19.20 -13.76
C ALA A 167 1.02 -19.72 -14.09
N SER A 168 0.74 -20.98 -13.74
CA SER A 168 -0.49 -21.67 -14.13
C SER A 168 -1.69 -21.37 -13.23
N ALA A 169 -1.44 -21.22 -11.94
CA ALA A 169 -2.45 -20.88 -10.94
C ALA A 169 -1.81 -20.05 -9.83
N LEU A 170 -2.50 -19.00 -9.43
CA LEU A 170 -2.00 -18.09 -8.41
C LEU A 170 -3.04 -17.87 -7.32
N THR A 171 -2.55 -17.70 -6.10
CA THR A 171 -3.35 -17.27 -4.95
C THR A 171 -2.73 -15.99 -4.42
N ALA A 172 -3.54 -14.95 -4.25
CA ALA A 172 -3.15 -13.68 -3.70
C ALA A 172 -4.01 -13.38 -2.47
N ILE A 173 -3.36 -13.10 -1.35
CA ILE A 173 -4.03 -12.93 -0.05
C ILE A 173 -3.58 -11.62 0.57
N ASP A 174 -4.52 -10.84 1.07
CA ASP A 174 -4.23 -9.67 1.91
C ASP A 174 -5.19 -9.62 3.10
N ILE A 175 -4.72 -9.08 4.20
CA ILE A 175 -5.54 -8.91 5.41
C ILE A 175 -6.54 -7.76 5.26
N ASP A 176 -6.24 -6.80 4.39
CA ASP A 176 -7.03 -5.60 4.17
C ASP A 176 -7.99 -5.78 3.00
N GLU A 177 -9.28 -5.59 3.26
CA GLU A 177 -10.34 -5.67 2.25
C GLU A 177 -10.15 -4.65 1.12
N TRP A 178 -9.59 -3.46 1.41
CA TRP A 178 -9.28 -2.46 0.39
C TRP A 178 -8.21 -2.96 -0.58
N CYS A 179 -7.19 -3.63 -0.07
CA CYS A 179 -6.16 -4.25 -0.89
C CYS A 179 -6.75 -5.35 -1.79
N VAL A 180 -7.64 -6.19 -1.24
CA VAL A 180 -8.32 -7.25 -2.00
C VAL A 180 -9.15 -6.66 -3.15
N ASN A 181 -9.95 -5.64 -2.88
CA ASN A 181 -10.77 -4.98 -3.89
C ASN A 181 -9.91 -4.31 -4.96
N ASN A 182 -8.87 -3.57 -4.55
CA ASN A 182 -7.92 -2.95 -5.49
C ASN A 182 -7.16 -3.99 -6.34
N SER A 183 -6.78 -5.13 -5.74
CA SER A 183 -6.20 -6.26 -6.47
C SER A 183 -7.13 -6.74 -7.59
N ILE A 184 -8.40 -6.96 -7.29
CA ILE A 184 -9.40 -7.43 -8.27
C ILE A 184 -9.52 -6.43 -9.44
N ASP A 185 -9.57 -5.13 -9.14
CA ASP A 185 -9.60 -4.07 -10.16
C ASP A 185 -8.34 -4.09 -11.04
N ASN A 186 -7.15 -4.21 -10.42
CA ASN A 186 -5.89 -4.28 -11.16
C ASN A 186 -5.76 -5.55 -12.02
N LEU A 187 -6.27 -6.70 -11.56
CA LEU A 187 -6.34 -7.91 -12.38
C LEU A 187 -7.19 -7.69 -13.64
N ALA A 188 -8.34 -7.04 -13.49
CA ALA A 188 -9.22 -6.73 -14.61
C ALA A 188 -8.54 -5.78 -15.62
N LEU A 189 -7.80 -4.76 -15.15
CA LEU A 189 -7.02 -3.85 -16.00
C LEU A 189 -5.95 -4.57 -16.83
N ASN A 190 -5.35 -5.63 -16.28
CA ASN A 190 -4.31 -6.42 -16.94
C ASN A 190 -4.85 -7.66 -17.69
N HIS A 191 -6.19 -7.86 -17.73
CA HIS A 191 -6.84 -9.00 -18.38
C HIS A 191 -6.37 -10.36 -17.83
N ILE A 192 -6.18 -10.46 -16.51
CA ILE A 192 -5.71 -11.66 -15.83
C ILE A 192 -6.88 -12.31 -15.07
N ASP A 193 -7.07 -13.61 -15.28
CA ASP A 193 -8.18 -14.40 -14.74
C ASP A 193 -7.75 -15.67 -13.99
N ASN A 194 -6.45 -15.96 -13.93
CA ASN A 194 -5.89 -17.16 -13.28
C ASN A 194 -5.39 -16.90 -11.85
N ILE A 195 -5.79 -15.80 -11.22
CA ILE A 195 -5.41 -15.42 -9.85
C ILE A 195 -6.66 -15.45 -8.96
N LYS A 196 -6.64 -16.29 -7.92
CA LYS A 196 -7.63 -16.29 -6.85
C LYS A 196 -7.23 -15.25 -5.81
N VAL A 197 -8.03 -14.19 -5.64
CA VAL A 197 -7.81 -13.15 -4.63
C VAL A 197 -8.83 -13.27 -3.53
N PHE A 198 -8.42 -13.19 -2.26
CA PHE A 198 -9.34 -13.13 -1.12
C PHE A 198 -8.69 -12.52 0.12
N GLN A 199 -9.55 -12.06 1.03
CA GLN A 199 -9.13 -11.51 2.32
C GLN A 199 -8.75 -12.64 3.28
N GLY A 200 -7.57 -12.52 3.92
CA GLY A 200 -7.09 -13.50 4.89
C GLY A 200 -5.71 -13.20 5.42
N ASP A 201 -5.27 -14.05 6.33
CA ASP A 201 -3.93 -14.08 6.91
C ASP A 201 -3.26 -15.45 6.67
N ALA A 202 -2.08 -15.68 7.25
CA ALA A 202 -1.35 -16.94 7.09
C ALA A 202 -2.13 -18.19 7.55
N SER A 203 -3.13 -18.04 8.45
CA SER A 203 -3.97 -19.17 8.88
C SER A 203 -4.89 -19.67 7.75
N SER A 204 -5.23 -18.82 6.80
CA SER A 204 -6.03 -19.15 5.61
C SER A 204 -5.34 -20.16 4.70
N LEU A 205 -4.02 -20.30 4.81
CA LEU A 205 -3.23 -21.27 4.04
C LEU A 205 -3.53 -22.72 4.40
N ALA A 206 -4.26 -22.98 5.48
CA ALA A 206 -4.61 -24.34 5.88
C ALA A 206 -5.33 -25.15 4.78
N THR A 207 -6.03 -24.47 3.89
CA THR A 207 -6.80 -25.06 2.78
C THR A 207 -6.26 -24.74 1.39
N GLU A 208 -5.17 -23.97 1.31
CA GLU A 208 -4.57 -23.53 0.05
C GLU A 208 -3.26 -24.26 -0.25
N GLY A 209 -2.87 -24.29 -1.52
CA GLY A 209 -1.60 -24.89 -1.97
C GLY A 209 -1.67 -26.39 -2.20
N PRO A 210 -0.54 -27.10 -2.29
CA PRO A 210 0.82 -26.55 -2.12
C PRO A 210 1.27 -25.64 -3.29
N PHE A 211 2.36 -24.87 -3.02
CA PHE A 211 2.88 -23.88 -3.98
C PHE A 211 4.32 -24.21 -4.38
N ASP A 212 4.64 -23.91 -5.65
CA ASP A 212 6.00 -24.00 -6.20
C ASP A 212 6.80 -22.74 -5.95
N VAL A 213 6.11 -21.59 -5.83
CA VAL A 213 6.72 -20.30 -5.53
C VAL A 213 5.86 -19.56 -4.52
N ILE A 214 6.50 -19.02 -3.50
CA ILE A 214 5.86 -18.16 -2.51
C ILE A 214 6.55 -16.79 -2.51
N ILE A 215 5.76 -15.74 -2.51
CA ILE A 215 6.20 -14.35 -2.42
C ILE A 215 5.60 -13.76 -1.15
N ALA A 216 6.42 -13.15 -0.30
CA ALA A 216 5.96 -12.42 0.88
C ALA A 216 6.75 -11.12 1.02
N ASN A 217 6.16 -10.02 0.54
CA ASN A 217 6.73 -8.68 0.62
C ASN A 217 6.02 -7.90 1.73
N ILE A 218 6.26 -8.29 2.98
CA ILE A 218 5.62 -7.77 4.19
C ILE A 218 6.65 -7.47 5.27
N ASN A 219 6.27 -6.80 6.35
CA ASN A 219 7.23 -6.43 7.38
C ASN A 219 7.88 -7.64 8.07
N ARG A 220 9.14 -7.46 8.53
CA ARG A 220 9.97 -8.48 9.18
C ARG A 220 9.26 -9.26 10.30
N ASN A 221 8.52 -8.58 11.16
CA ASN A 221 7.93 -9.23 12.33
C ASN A 221 6.85 -10.23 11.93
N ILE A 222 6.06 -9.89 10.92
CA ILE A 222 5.04 -10.80 10.37
C ILE A 222 5.74 -11.95 9.62
N LEU A 223 6.77 -11.67 8.80
CA LEU A 223 7.54 -12.73 8.14
C LEU A 223 8.05 -13.77 9.14
N LEU A 224 8.65 -13.35 10.25
CA LEU A 224 9.17 -14.27 11.28
C LEU A 224 8.05 -15.06 11.97
N ALA A 225 6.90 -14.47 12.22
CA ALA A 225 5.77 -15.14 12.84
C ALA A 225 5.11 -16.18 11.91
N ASP A 226 5.00 -15.84 10.63
CA ASP A 226 4.17 -16.56 9.66
C ASP A 226 4.96 -17.53 8.77
N MET A 227 6.29 -17.45 8.73
CA MET A 227 7.16 -18.26 7.88
C MET A 227 6.87 -19.76 7.98
N GLN A 228 6.56 -20.27 9.17
CA GLN A 228 6.19 -21.67 9.40
C GLN A 228 4.95 -22.11 8.59
N TYR A 229 3.98 -21.22 8.39
CA TYR A 229 2.77 -21.50 7.59
C TYR A 229 3.11 -21.56 6.11
N TYR A 230 4.04 -20.71 5.65
CA TYR A 230 4.50 -20.73 4.26
C TYR A 230 5.24 -22.00 3.93
N VAL A 231 6.22 -22.38 4.76
CA VAL A 231 7.03 -23.59 4.59
C VAL A 231 6.15 -24.84 4.57
N ALA A 232 5.12 -24.91 5.42
CA ALA A 232 4.17 -26.03 5.45
C ALA A 232 3.34 -26.18 4.17
N ARG A 233 3.41 -25.21 3.25
CA ARG A 233 2.67 -25.18 1.96
C ARG A 233 3.59 -25.17 0.74
N MET A 234 4.88 -25.42 0.93
CA MET A 234 5.84 -25.55 -0.16
C MET A 234 5.88 -26.99 -0.71
N ASN A 235 6.04 -27.12 -2.00
CA ASN A 235 6.41 -28.37 -2.64
C ASN A 235 7.91 -28.65 -2.46
N GLU A 236 8.36 -29.87 -2.71
CA GLU A 236 9.79 -30.18 -2.85
C GLU A 236 10.39 -29.32 -3.98
N SER A 237 11.55 -28.72 -3.72
CA SER A 237 12.25 -27.81 -4.67
C SER A 237 11.49 -26.49 -4.95
N SER A 238 10.59 -26.08 -4.09
CA SER A 238 9.94 -24.80 -4.17
C SER A 238 10.86 -23.66 -3.79
N GLU A 239 10.55 -22.48 -4.30
CA GLU A 239 11.26 -21.23 -4.01
C GLU A 239 10.39 -20.28 -3.17
N ILE A 240 11.02 -19.55 -2.26
CA ILE A 240 10.33 -18.50 -1.52
C ILE A 240 11.15 -17.21 -1.53
N TYR A 241 10.47 -16.10 -1.76
CA TYR A 241 11.02 -14.75 -1.83
C TYR A 241 10.46 -13.92 -0.69
N PHE A 242 11.34 -13.48 0.22
CA PHE A 242 11.01 -12.60 1.32
C PHE A 242 11.53 -11.19 1.04
N SER A 243 10.73 -10.17 1.32
CA SER A 243 11.14 -8.76 1.31
C SER A 243 10.28 -7.96 2.30
N GLY A 244 10.54 -6.64 2.41
CA GLY A 244 9.87 -5.78 3.40
C GLY A 244 10.68 -5.62 4.68
N PHE A 245 12.00 -5.83 4.60
CA PHE A 245 12.94 -5.70 5.71
C PHE A 245 14.27 -5.07 5.25
N TYR A 246 15.07 -4.61 6.21
CA TYR A 246 16.37 -4.01 5.96
C TYR A 246 17.49 -5.07 5.90
N GLU A 247 18.63 -4.72 5.31
CA GLU A 247 19.80 -5.61 5.28
C GLU A 247 20.21 -6.09 6.68
N SER A 248 20.13 -5.21 7.67
CA SER A 248 20.43 -5.54 9.07
C SER A 248 19.55 -6.65 9.65
N ASP A 249 18.38 -6.90 9.09
CA ASP A 249 17.43 -7.93 9.51
C ASP A 249 17.70 -9.28 8.85
N LEU A 250 18.46 -9.31 7.76
CA LEU A 250 18.71 -10.52 6.96
C LEU A 250 19.27 -11.70 7.81
N PRO A 251 20.20 -11.50 8.76
CA PRO A 251 20.67 -12.61 9.61
C PRO A 251 19.55 -13.28 10.40
N MET A 252 18.57 -12.52 10.90
CA MET A 252 17.44 -13.03 11.65
C MET A 252 16.46 -13.81 10.76
N ILE A 253 16.16 -13.28 9.57
CA ILE A 253 15.33 -13.96 8.57
C ILE A 253 16.00 -15.28 8.14
N LYS A 254 17.32 -15.29 7.90
CA LYS A 254 18.07 -16.51 7.54
C LYS A 254 18.01 -17.55 8.65
N ALA A 255 18.24 -17.15 9.90
CA ALA A 255 18.23 -18.07 11.04
C ALA A 255 16.86 -18.77 11.19
N GLU A 256 15.76 -18.03 11.03
CA GLU A 256 14.42 -18.60 11.10
C GLU A 256 14.12 -19.50 9.88
N ALA A 257 14.49 -19.07 8.67
CA ALA A 257 14.34 -19.86 7.46
C ALA A 257 15.08 -21.21 7.55
N GLU A 258 16.35 -21.18 7.99
CA GLU A 258 17.17 -22.39 8.20
C GLU A 258 16.59 -23.31 9.29
N ARG A 259 16.07 -22.74 10.39
CA ARG A 259 15.38 -23.50 11.44
C ARG A 259 14.17 -24.28 10.91
N LEU A 260 13.49 -23.72 9.90
CA LEU A 260 12.33 -24.33 9.23
C LEU A 260 12.70 -25.25 8.05
N GLY A 261 13.99 -25.42 7.76
CA GLY A 261 14.49 -26.32 6.72
C GLY A 261 14.74 -25.64 5.37
N LEU A 262 14.56 -24.33 5.26
CA LEU A 262 14.87 -23.60 4.03
C LEU A 262 16.37 -23.40 3.87
N ARG A 263 16.84 -23.49 2.63
CA ARG A 263 18.22 -23.21 2.24
C ARG A 263 18.30 -21.79 1.66
N TYR A 264 19.14 -20.95 2.23
CA TYR A 264 19.43 -19.62 1.67
C TYR A 264 20.13 -19.76 0.29
N VAL A 265 19.66 -18.97 -0.69
CA VAL A 265 20.23 -18.94 -2.04
C VAL A 265 20.96 -17.63 -2.32
N SER A 266 20.26 -16.50 -2.20
CA SER A 266 20.81 -15.18 -2.53
C SER A 266 19.98 -14.08 -1.90
N HIS A 267 20.52 -12.86 -1.92
CA HIS A 267 19.72 -11.65 -1.68
C HIS A 267 20.09 -10.55 -2.68
N ARG A 268 19.16 -9.62 -2.85
CA ARG A 268 19.32 -8.38 -3.60
C ARG A 268 19.02 -7.20 -2.69
N MET A 269 19.64 -6.08 -2.98
CA MET A 269 19.51 -4.86 -2.18
C MET A 269 19.29 -3.65 -3.07
N GLU A 270 18.48 -2.73 -2.58
CA GLU A 270 18.36 -1.38 -3.11
C GLU A 270 18.27 -0.39 -1.95
N LYS A 271 19.27 0.48 -1.79
CA LYS A 271 19.49 1.29 -0.60
C LYS A 271 19.60 0.38 0.63
N GLU A 272 18.77 0.55 1.65
CA GLU A 272 18.74 -0.25 2.88
C GLU A 272 17.79 -1.45 2.83
N TRP A 273 16.94 -1.53 1.77
CA TRP A 273 15.94 -2.57 1.63
C TRP A 273 16.49 -3.82 0.97
N THR A 274 16.00 -4.96 1.42
CA THR A 274 16.49 -6.28 1.00
C THR A 274 15.34 -7.16 0.54
N ALA A 275 15.62 -7.96 -0.50
CA ALA A 275 14.84 -9.12 -0.86
C ALA A 275 15.75 -10.35 -0.86
N ALA A 276 15.29 -11.46 -0.29
CA ALA A 276 16.06 -12.70 -0.17
C ALA A 276 15.30 -13.88 -0.75
N LYS A 277 16.04 -14.75 -1.44
CA LYS A 277 15.57 -16.00 -2.02
C LYS A 277 16.03 -17.18 -1.17
N PHE A 278 15.10 -18.10 -0.91
CA PHE A 278 15.35 -19.38 -0.27
C PHE A 278 14.70 -20.50 -1.09
N GLU A 279 15.12 -21.74 -0.84
CA GLU A 279 14.59 -22.96 -1.43
C GLU A 279 14.34 -24.01 -0.34
N LEU A 280 13.31 -24.85 -0.53
CA LEU A 280 13.04 -25.98 0.35
C LEU A 280 13.84 -27.20 -0.09
#